data_be00d1cca50aff7d52d62d63a0373840
#
_entry.id   be00d1cca50aff7d52d62d63a0373840
#
_cell.length_a   1.000
_cell.length_b   1.000
_cell.length_c   1.000
_cell.angle_alpha   90.00
_cell.angle_beta   90.00
_cell.angle_gamma   90.00
#
_symmetry.space_group_name_H-M   'P 1'
#
loop_
_entity.id
_entity.type
_entity.pdbx_description
1 polymer ?
#
loop_
_entity_poly.entity_id
_entity_poly.type
_entity_poly.pdbx_seq_one_letter_code
_entity_poly.pdbx_strand_id
1 'polypeptide(L)'
;NNSIIGKKVLSNLEKIKTIGDAYLAVGGFGDHPELSSINCVSAALEIQLLMNKLKEIAISKKKEFWEVRIGIHNGDVIAGVLGTKRIAYDIFGNTVNIAKRIESNSTPGKVNISESTYKVVKTFFDCSPRGEIPTKNTGEIYMFYVNGVDSAFSSNEAFSFSNWFREYRGFSAKSKIDIYGLEEYGFSFLSKKLAKNLFYHGPHHTKDVLNAVEKIAFNEKVSPEEFILLRAAVLFHDFGYIDKYLDNETIGVDYARDFLPKYGFNLSQVNKV
;
A
#
# COMPACT_ATOMS: atom_id res chain seq x y z
N ASN A 1 26.90 -5.69 -10.90
CA ASN A 1 26.72 -4.28 -10.49
C ASN A 1 25.37 -4.06 -9.83
N ASN A 2 25.12 -4.78 -8.72
CA ASN A 2 23.89 -4.71 -7.92
C ASN A 2 23.94 -3.64 -6.81
N SER A 3 24.75 -2.58 -6.96
CA SER A 3 25.10 -1.73 -5.84
C SER A 3 24.47 -0.33 -5.84
N ILE A 4 23.56 -0.01 -6.77
CA ILE A 4 23.05 1.38 -6.91
C ILE A 4 21.58 1.51 -6.52
N ILE A 5 20.80 0.44 -6.49
CA ILE A 5 19.46 0.49 -5.94
C ILE A 5 19.61 0.17 -4.45
N GLY A 6 19.41 1.20 -3.63
CA GLY A 6 19.75 1.16 -2.22
C GLY A 6 19.21 -0.08 -1.50
N LYS A 7 20.10 -0.82 -0.87
CA LYS A 7 19.84 -2.02 -0.06
C LYS A 7 18.74 -1.89 1.00
N LYS A 8 18.18 -0.70 1.22
CA LYS A 8 17.21 -0.40 2.27
C LYS A 8 15.74 -0.36 1.85
N VAL A 9 15.43 -0.11 0.59
CA VAL A 9 14.03 0.02 0.12
C VAL A 9 13.52 -1.27 -0.52
N LEU A 10 14.42 -2.09 -1.07
CA LEU A 10 14.07 -3.37 -1.71
C LEU A 10 14.04 -4.57 -0.76
N SER A 11 14.10 -4.38 0.57
CA SER A 11 14.20 -5.48 1.52
C SER A 11 12.99 -6.46 1.49
N ASN A 12 11.88 -6.05 0.89
CA ASN A 12 10.65 -6.87 0.79
C ASN A 12 10.19 -7.11 -0.65
N LEU A 13 11.04 -6.85 -1.65
CA LEU A 13 10.77 -7.15 -3.05
C LEU A 13 11.70 -8.26 -3.53
N GLU A 14 11.12 -9.31 -4.06
CA GLU A 14 11.84 -10.45 -4.60
C GLU A 14 11.83 -10.40 -6.14
N LYS A 15 13.03 -10.49 -6.73
CA LYS A 15 13.15 -10.72 -8.16
C LYS A 15 12.75 -12.15 -8.48
N ILE A 16 11.76 -12.32 -9.35
CA ILE A 16 11.38 -13.65 -9.82
C ILE A 16 12.20 -14.02 -11.05
N LYS A 17 12.08 -13.27 -12.12
CA LYS A 17 12.78 -13.55 -13.38
C LYS A 17 12.84 -12.34 -14.31
N THR A 18 13.61 -12.48 -15.37
CA THR A 18 13.55 -11.64 -16.57
C THR A 18 12.87 -12.40 -17.69
N ILE A 19 12.03 -11.72 -18.47
CA ILE A 19 11.31 -12.27 -19.63
C ILE A 19 11.62 -11.35 -20.81
N GLY A 20 12.63 -11.72 -21.60
CA GLY A 20 13.17 -10.82 -22.62
C GLY A 20 13.79 -9.59 -21.97
N ASP A 21 13.28 -8.42 -22.32
CA ASP A 21 13.64 -7.11 -21.75
C ASP A 21 12.85 -6.72 -20.49
N ALA A 22 11.83 -7.51 -20.13
CA ALA A 22 10.99 -7.25 -18.98
C ALA A 22 11.55 -7.88 -17.68
N TYR A 23 11.39 -7.16 -16.58
CA TYR A 23 11.77 -7.58 -15.23
C TYR A 23 10.53 -7.83 -14.38
N LEU A 24 10.40 -9.05 -13.84
CA LEU A 24 9.31 -9.43 -12.94
C LEU A 24 9.82 -9.50 -11.50
N ALA A 25 9.18 -8.74 -10.62
CA ALA A 25 9.39 -8.78 -9.19
C ALA A 25 8.06 -8.87 -8.45
N VAL A 26 8.10 -9.37 -7.23
CA VAL A 26 6.94 -9.52 -6.35
C VAL A 26 7.28 -9.02 -4.95
N GLY A 27 6.30 -8.44 -4.28
CA GLY A 27 6.31 -8.12 -2.86
C GLY A 27 5.24 -8.93 -2.13
N GLY A 28 5.39 -9.11 -0.82
CA GLY A 28 4.37 -9.75 0.02
C GLY A 28 4.68 -11.17 0.48
N PHE A 29 5.87 -11.69 0.19
CA PHE A 29 6.33 -12.98 0.74
C PHE A 29 7.02 -12.88 2.11
N GLY A 30 7.09 -11.67 2.68
CA GLY A 30 7.66 -11.43 4.00
C GLY A 30 6.61 -11.35 5.10
N ASP A 31 7.07 -10.98 6.29
CA ASP A 31 6.26 -10.89 7.51
C ASP A 31 5.18 -9.78 7.47
N HIS A 32 5.24 -8.87 6.50
CA HIS A 32 4.36 -7.70 6.38
C HIS A 32 3.80 -7.55 4.95
N PRO A 33 2.92 -8.47 4.50
CA PRO A 33 2.33 -8.43 3.17
C PRO A 33 1.50 -7.17 2.92
N GLU A 34 0.93 -6.57 3.97
CA GLU A 34 0.15 -5.33 3.92
C GLU A 34 0.95 -4.13 3.40
N LEU A 35 2.26 -4.10 3.66
CA LEU A 35 3.17 -3.05 3.17
C LEU A 35 3.67 -3.30 1.74
N SER A 36 3.37 -4.46 1.16
CA SER A 36 3.94 -4.86 -0.12
C SER A 36 3.61 -3.91 -1.25
N SER A 37 2.37 -3.46 -1.35
CA SER A 37 1.93 -2.51 -2.39
C SER A 37 2.64 -1.17 -2.26
N ILE A 38 2.78 -0.64 -1.04
CA ILE A 38 3.51 0.60 -0.77
C ILE A 38 4.98 0.44 -1.15
N ASN A 39 5.60 -0.69 -0.78
CA ASN A 39 6.99 -0.99 -1.12
C ASN A 39 7.20 -1.11 -2.63
N CYS A 40 6.29 -1.78 -3.34
CA CYS A 40 6.36 -1.92 -4.80
C CYS A 40 6.26 -0.56 -5.49
N VAL A 41 5.30 0.28 -5.08
CA VAL A 41 5.12 1.63 -5.66
C VAL A 41 6.31 2.53 -5.34
N SER A 42 6.82 2.50 -4.10
CA SER A 42 8.02 3.26 -3.71
C SER A 42 9.24 2.88 -4.56
N ALA A 43 9.49 1.57 -4.72
CA ALA A 43 10.59 1.08 -5.54
C ALA A 43 10.43 1.48 -7.02
N ALA A 44 9.20 1.45 -7.54
CA ALA A 44 8.91 1.87 -8.90
C ALA A 44 9.21 3.36 -9.12
N LEU A 45 8.86 4.22 -8.18
CA LEU A 45 9.18 5.64 -8.24
C LEU A 45 10.70 5.89 -8.16
N GLU A 46 11.42 5.16 -7.30
CA GLU A 46 12.87 5.24 -7.22
C GLU A 46 13.55 4.80 -8.54
N ILE A 47 13.02 3.74 -9.18
CA ILE A 47 13.50 3.30 -10.50
C ILE A 47 13.27 4.42 -11.53
N GLN A 48 12.10 5.03 -11.57
CA GLN A 48 11.82 6.12 -12.52
C GLN A 48 12.71 7.34 -12.26
N LEU A 49 12.96 7.70 -11.00
CA LEU A 49 13.88 8.78 -10.64
C LEU A 49 15.31 8.49 -11.14
N LEU A 50 15.79 7.25 -10.95
CA LEU A 50 17.09 6.83 -11.47
C LEU A 50 17.13 6.89 -13.00
N MET A 51 16.07 6.40 -13.66
CA MET A 51 15.97 6.42 -15.12
C MET A 51 15.98 7.85 -15.67
N ASN A 52 15.30 8.79 -15.01
CA ASN A 52 15.32 10.21 -15.40
C ASN A 52 16.74 10.81 -15.29
N LYS A 53 17.46 10.53 -14.20
CA LYS A 53 18.86 10.95 -14.05
C LYS A 53 19.77 10.36 -15.12
N LEU A 54 19.59 9.09 -15.46
CA LEU A 54 20.33 8.41 -16.54
C LEU A 54 20.00 8.98 -17.92
N LYS A 55 18.73 9.36 -18.16
CA LYS A 55 18.28 10.02 -19.37
C LYS A 55 18.99 11.37 -19.57
N GLU A 56 19.07 12.22 -18.53
CA GLU A 56 19.80 13.49 -18.57
C GLU A 56 21.28 13.29 -18.94
N ILE A 57 21.92 12.29 -18.33
CA ILE A 57 23.32 11.94 -18.64
C ILE A 57 23.46 11.45 -20.09
N ALA A 58 22.53 10.63 -20.59
CA ALA A 58 22.56 10.13 -21.96
C ALA A 58 22.42 11.28 -22.97
N ILE A 59 21.44 12.19 -22.72
CA ILE A 59 21.23 13.39 -23.55
C ILE A 59 22.50 14.25 -23.59
N SER A 60 23.11 14.52 -22.43
CA SER A 60 24.35 15.33 -22.38
C SER A 60 25.51 14.71 -23.16
N LYS A 61 25.52 13.37 -23.27
CA LYS A 61 26.52 12.59 -24.01
C LYS A 61 26.11 12.24 -25.46
N LYS A 62 24.95 12.76 -25.92
CA LYS A 62 24.36 12.44 -27.25
C LYS A 62 24.23 10.93 -27.49
N LYS A 63 23.83 10.18 -26.45
CA LYS A 63 23.59 8.73 -26.51
C LYS A 63 22.10 8.43 -26.54
N GLU A 64 21.74 7.34 -27.21
CA GLU A 64 20.38 6.78 -27.14
C GLU A 64 20.04 6.38 -25.71
N PHE A 65 18.77 6.52 -25.35
CA PHE A 65 18.25 6.17 -24.04
C PHE A 65 16.90 5.44 -24.19
N TRP A 66 16.72 4.39 -23.41
CA TRP A 66 15.49 3.61 -23.38
C TRP A 66 14.70 3.92 -22.11
N GLU A 67 13.46 4.31 -22.28
CA GLU A 67 12.56 4.58 -21.17
C GLU A 67 11.90 3.29 -20.67
N VAL A 68 11.70 3.20 -19.36
CA VAL A 68 11.07 2.04 -18.73
C VAL A 68 9.61 2.35 -18.42
N ARG A 69 8.74 1.40 -18.71
CA ARG A 69 7.35 1.36 -18.22
C ARG A 69 7.28 0.45 -17.01
N ILE A 70 6.46 0.81 -16.02
CA ILE A 70 6.25 -0.02 -14.84
C ILE A 70 4.76 -0.23 -14.66
N GLY A 71 4.34 -1.50 -14.47
CA GLY A 71 2.98 -1.88 -14.13
C GLY A 71 2.93 -2.62 -12.80
N ILE A 72 2.02 -2.25 -11.92
CA ILE A 72 1.86 -2.87 -10.60
C ILE A 72 0.40 -3.29 -10.40
N HIS A 73 0.21 -4.51 -9.91
CA HIS A 73 -1.09 -5.04 -9.55
C HIS A 73 -1.01 -5.78 -8.22
N ASN A 74 -1.97 -5.51 -7.34
CA ASN A 74 -2.16 -6.20 -6.06
C ASN A 74 -3.23 -7.29 -6.22
N GLY A 75 -2.89 -8.51 -5.86
CA GLY A 75 -3.77 -9.68 -5.89
C GLY A 75 -3.02 -10.95 -5.53
N ASP A 76 -3.76 -12.05 -5.37
CA ASP A 76 -3.22 -13.33 -4.97
C ASP A 76 -2.33 -13.96 -6.04
N VAL A 77 -1.23 -14.58 -5.60
CA VAL A 77 -0.33 -15.36 -6.44
C VAL A 77 -0.03 -16.69 -5.77
N ILE A 78 0.23 -17.71 -6.59
CA ILE A 78 0.77 -18.98 -6.14
C ILE A 78 2.25 -18.99 -6.46
N ALA A 79 3.09 -19.13 -5.44
CA ALA A 79 4.53 -19.27 -5.60
C ALA A 79 4.92 -20.75 -5.49
N GLY A 80 5.85 -21.19 -6.31
CA GLY A 80 6.28 -22.58 -6.27
C GLY A 80 7.58 -22.84 -7.03
N VAL A 81 8.17 -23.97 -6.71
CA VAL A 81 9.38 -24.47 -7.34
C VAL A 81 8.99 -25.45 -8.46
N LEU A 82 9.45 -25.18 -9.66
CA LEU A 82 9.18 -25.98 -10.85
C LEU A 82 10.43 -26.68 -11.35
N GLY A 83 10.21 -27.86 -11.90
CA GLY A 83 11.21 -28.63 -12.64
C GLY A 83 11.96 -29.65 -11.80
N THR A 84 12.38 -30.73 -12.46
CA THR A 84 13.16 -31.82 -11.87
C THR A 84 14.64 -31.75 -12.23
N LYS A 85 14.96 -31.28 -13.45
CA LYS A 85 16.34 -31.14 -13.94
C LYS A 85 16.87 -29.72 -13.83
N ARG A 86 15.99 -28.72 -13.96
CA ARG A 86 16.30 -27.31 -13.72
C ARG A 86 15.27 -26.77 -12.77
N ILE A 87 15.69 -26.58 -11.56
CA ILE A 87 14.84 -26.02 -10.48
C ILE A 87 14.72 -24.52 -10.71
N ALA A 88 13.49 -24.03 -10.89
CA ALA A 88 13.17 -22.61 -11.00
C ALA A 88 12.05 -22.27 -10.03
N TYR A 89 12.25 -21.23 -9.24
CA TYR A 89 11.19 -20.61 -8.45
C TYR A 89 10.41 -19.65 -9.32
N ASP A 90 9.11 -19.75 -9.30
CA ASP A 90 8.24 -18.91 -10.13
C ASP A 90 6.91 -18.59 -9.42
N ILE A 91 6.19 -17.59 -9.93
CA ILE A 91 4.86 -17.18 -9.45
C ILE A 91 3.83 -17.36 -10.56
N PHE A 92 2.63 -17.78 -10.14
CA PHE A 92 1.50 -18.07 -11.01
C PHE A 92 0.25 -17.40 -10.51
N GLY A 93 -0.67 -17.14 -11.44
CA GLY A 93 -1.98 -16.59 -11.16
C GLY A 93 -2.39 -15.50 -12.14
N ASN A 94 -3.67 -15.16 -12.11
CA ASN A 94 -4.22 -14.10 -12.95
C ASN A 94 -3.57 -12.74 -12.64
N THR A 95 -3.14 -12.55 -11.39
CA THR A 95 -2.43 -11.36 -10.90
C THR A 95 -1.20 -11.01 -11.74
N VAL A 96 -0.41 -12.01 -12.12
CA VAL A 96 0.78 -11.82 -12.98
C VAL A 96 0.38 -11.33 -14.37
N ASN A 97 -0.69 -11.92 -14.94
CA ASN A 97 -1.19 -11.52 -16.25
C ASN A 97 -1.75 -10.09 -16.25
N ILE A 98 -2.46 -9.72 -15.17
CA ILE A 98 -2.99 -8.37 -15.01
C ILE A 98 -1.85 -7.37 -14.85
N ALA A 99 -0.84 -7.65 -14.03
CA ALA A 99 0.34 -6.79 -13.88
C ALA A 99 1.03 -6.54 -15.22
N LYS A 100 1.21 -7.59 -16.05
CA LYS A 100 1.75 -7.43 -17.40
C LYS A 100 0.88 -6.55 -18.30
N ARG A 101 -0.45 -6.69 -18.23
CA ARG A 101 -1.36 -5.84 -19.02
C ARG A 101 -1.27 -4.38 -18.59
N ILE A 102 -1.19 -4.11 -17.28
CA ILE A 102 -1.02 -2.76 -16.74
C ILE A 102 0.29 -2.16 -17.21
N GLU A 103 1.39 -2.93 -17.19
CA GLU A 103 2.68 -2.51 -17.75
C GLU A 103 2.56 -2.18 -19.24
N SER A 104 2.01 -3.09 -20.04
CA SER A 104 1.91 -2.93 -21.49
C SER A 104 1.02 -1.75 -21.92
N ASN A 105 0.07 -1.35 -21.07
CA ASN A 105 -0.78 -0.18 -21.27
C ASN A 105 -0.27 1.07 -20.54
N SER A 106 0.93 1.04 -19.98
CA SER A 106 1.58 2.22 -19.40
C SER A 106 2.25 3.07 -20.49
N THR A 107 2.46 4.33 -20.18
CA THR A 107 3.31 5.22 -20.97
C THR A 107 4.77 5.08 -20.51
N PRO A 108 5.76 5.13 -21.43
CA PRO A 108 7.17 5.20 -21.04
C PRO A 108 7.44 6.31 -20.02
N GLY A 109 8.29 6.04 -19.04
CA GLY A 109 8.60 6.96 -17.96
C GLY A 109 7.54 7.05 -16.86
N LYS A 110 6.46 6.25 -16.91
CA LYS A 110 5.37 6.28 -15.92
C LYS A 110 5.27 4.99 -15.11
N VAL A 111 4.77 5.13 -13.87
CA VAL A 111 4.33 4.03 -13.02
C VAL A 111 2.81 3.93 -13.14
N ASN A 112 2.32 2.81 -13.63
CA ASN A 112 0.91 2.52 -13.84
C ASN A 112 0.45 1.45 -12.84
N ILE A 113 -0.67 1.67 -12.17
CA ILE A 113 -1.19 0.76 -11.15
C ILE A 113 -2.65 0.41 -11.42
N SER A 114 -3.08 -0.77 -10.97
CA SER A 114 -4.50 -1.15 -11.00
C SER A 114 -5.31 -0.45 -9.93
N GLU A 115 -6.63 -0.49 -10.08
CA GLU A 115 -7.57 0.00 -9.07
C GLU A 115 -7.38 -0.70 -7.71
N SER A 116 -7.10 -2.03 -7.69
CA SER A 116 -6.85 -2.75 -6.43
C SER A 116 -5.59 -2.23 -5.73
N THR A 117 -4.52 -1.95 -6.48
CA THR A 117 -3.32 -1.32 -5.92
C THR A 117 -3.61 0.12 -5.48
N TYR A 118 -4.33 0.91 -6.29
CA TYR A 118 -4.71 2.28 -5.96
C TYR A 118 -5.45 2.38 -4.62
N LYS A 119 -6.42 1.49 -4.38
CA LYS A 119 -7.18 1.46 -3.12
C LYS A 119 -6.30 1.33 -1.87
N VAL A 120 -5.19 0.60 -1.99
CA VAL A 120 -4.23 0.40 -0.90
C VAL A 120 -3.27 1.59 -0.73
N VAL A 121 -2.84 2.21 -1.84
CA VAL A 121 -1.73 3.17 -1.79
C VAL A 121 -2.14 4.63 -1.87
N LYS A 122 -3.40 4.94 -2.20
CA LYS A 122 -3.90 6.30 -2.48
C LYS A 122 -3.73 7.31 -1.35
N THR A 123 -3.60 6.84 -0.12
CA THR A 123 -3.34 7.70 1.05
C THR A 123 -1.93 8.28 1.02
N PHE A 124 -0.98 7.51 0.50
CA PHE A 124 0.46 7.83 0.59
C PHE A 124 1.05 8.36 -0.72
N PHE A 125 0.31 8.23 -1.83
CA PHE A 125 0.80 8.62 -3.15
C PHE A 125 -0.20 9.49 -3.89
N ASP A 126 0.33 10.51 -4.54
CA ASP A 126 -0.43 11.29 -5.52
C ASP A 126 -0.66 10.43 -6.78
N CYS A 127 -1.93 10.21 -7.09
CA CYS A 127 -2.34 9.37 -8.20
C CYS A 127 -3.35 10.09 -9.10
N SER A 128 -3.22 9.90 -10.40
CA SER A 128 -4.17 10.42 -11.40
C SER A 128 -4.78 9.28 -12.23
N PRO A 129 -6.07 9.38 -12.60
CA PRO A 129 -6.71 8.39 -13.45
C PRO A 129 -5.97 8.24 -14.80
N ARG A 130 -5.70 7.00 -15.19
CA ARG A 130 -5.15 6.65 -16.51
C ARG A 130 -6.26 6.26 -17.49
N GLY A 131 -7.36 5.72 -16.99
CA GLY A 131 -8.45 5.13 -17.75
C GLY A 131 -8.51 3.61 -17.61
N GLU A 132 -9.36 2.99 -18.40
CA GLU A 132 -9.67 1.57 -18.34
C GLU A 132 -9.17 0.81 -19.56
N ILE A 133 -8.99 -0.50 -19.39
CA ILE A 133 -8.73 -1.44 -20.48
C ILE A 133 -9.71 -2.61 -20.41
N PRO A 134 -10.28 -3.05 -21.54
CA PRO A 134 -11.13 -4.22 -21.57
C PRO A 134 -10.31 -5.50 -21.33
N THR A 135 -10.89 -6.44 -20.60
CA THR A 135 -10.29 -7.77 -20.41
C THR A 135 -11.24 -8.85 -20.90
N LYS A 136 -10.69 -9.94 -21.45
CA LYS A 136 -11.49 -11.00 -22.05
C LYS A 136 -12.40 -11.74 -21.06
N ASN A 137 -12.04 -11.79 -19.75
CA ASN A 137 -12.70 -12.66 -18.78
C ASN A 137 -13.06 -12.01 -17.43
N THR A 138 -12.63 -10.76 -17.16
CA THR A 138 -12.79 -10.12 -15.83
C THR A 138 -13.38 -8.71 -15.90
N GLY A 139 -13.99 -8.32 -17.03
CA GLY A 139 -14.53 -6.99 -17.22
C GLY A 139 -13.43 -5.95 -17.54
N GLU A 140 -13.61 -4.74 -17.09
CA GLU A 140 -12.68 -3.64 -17.30
C GLU A 140 -11.71 -3.49 -16.14
N ILE A 141 -10.46 -3.13 -16.44
CA ILE A 141 -9.45 -2.81 -15.42
C ILE A 141 -9.23 -1.31 -15.45
N TYR A 142 -9.61 -0.64 -14.37
CA TYR A 142 -9.29 0.76 -14.14
C TYR A 142 -7.83 0.91 -13.71
N MET A 143 -7.16 1.92 -14.27
CA MET A 143 -5.75 2.17 -14.03
C MET A 143 -5.52 3.61 -13.58
N PHE A 144 -4.42 3.78 -12.82
CA PHE A 144 -3.98 5.07 -12.30
C PHE A 144 -2.48 5.22 -12.52
N TYR A 145 -2.05 6.42 -12.88
CA TYR A 145 -0.63 6.77 -12.80
C TYR A 145 -0.28 7.24 -11.39
N VAL A 146 0.87 6.80 -10.89
CA VAL A 146 1.46 7.34 -9.68
C VAL A 146 2.39 8.48 -10.07
N ASN A 147 2.06 9.69 -9.64
CA ASN A 147 2.80 10.91 -9.96
C ASN A 147 3.96 11.15 -8.97
N GLY A 148 3.81 10.69 -7.74
CA GLY A 148 4.80 10.85 -6.68
C GLY A 148 4.26 10.44 -5.32
N VAL A 149 5.03 10.72 -4.28
CA VAL A 149 4.57 10.62 -2.90
C VAL A 149 3.64 11.81 -2.62
N ASP A 150 2.53 11.59 -1.93
CA ASP A 150 1.63 12.66 -1.51
C ASP A 150 2.42 13.72 -0.72
N SER A 151 2.09 14.99 -0.94
CA SER A 151 2.82 16.12 -0.35
C SER A 151 2.86 16.08 1.17
N ALA A 152 1.85 15.50 1.82
CA ALA A 152 1.80 15.31 3.27
C ALA A 152 2.91 14.37 3.76
N PHE A 153 3.36 13.42 2.95
CA PHE A 153 4.33 12.38 3.34
C PHE A 153 5.67 12.51 2.61
N SER A 154 5.78 13.47 1.69
CA SER A 154 7.00 13.67 0.90
C SER A 154 8.08 14.40 1.69
N SER A 155 9.35 14.15 1.34
CA SER A 155 10.45 15.08 1.62
C SER A 155 10.44 16.20 0.57
N ASN A 156 11.41 17.10 0.64
CA ASN A 156 11.60 18.16 -0.39
C ASN A 156 11.78 17.62 -1.83
N GLU A 157 11.93 16.31 -1.99
CA GLU A 157 11.97 15.62 -3.28
C GLU A 157 10.64 14.85 -3.50
N ALA A 158 9.92 15.16 -4.56
CA ALA A 158 8.58 14.65 -4.88
C ALA A 158 8.44 13.10 -4.94
N PHE A 159 9.56 12.38 -5.02
CA PHE A 159 9.59 10.92 -5.10
C PHE A 159 10.16 10.25 -3.85
N SER A 160 10.41 11.01 -2.79
CA SER A 160 11.06 10.51 -1.58
C SER A 160 10.18 10.73 -0.36
N PHE A 161 9.99 9.68 0.43
CA PHE A 161 9.27 9.79 1.68
C PHE A 161 10.05 10.58 2.73
N SER A 162 9.31 11.31 3.57
CA SER A 162 9.85 11.96 4.75
C SER A 162 10.53 10.96 5.69
N ASN A 163 11.41 11.44 6.57
CA ASN A 163 12.02 10.60 7.60
C ASN A 163 10.97 9.98 8.51
N TRP A 164 9.92 10.72 8.85
CA TRP A 164 8.80 10.22 9.64
C TRP A 164 8.14 8.98 9.00
N PHE A 165 7.85 9.03 7.70
CA PHE A 165 7.23 7.89 7.01
C PHE A 165 8.17 6.67 6.95
N ARG A 166 9.48 6.89 6.83
CA ARG A 166 10.48 5.82 6.91
C ARG A 166 10.54 5.18 8.30
N GLU A 167 10.43 5.98 9.36
CA GLU A 167 10.35 5.51 10.74
C GLU A 167 9.08 4.73 10.99
N TYR A 168 7.93 5.23 10.53
CA TYR A 168 6.64 4.53 10.58
C TYR A 168 6.72 3.15 9.92
N ARG A 169 7.25 3.08 8.69
CA ARG A 169 7.44 1.80 7.99
C ARG A 169 8.39 0.87 8.75
N GLY A 170 9.46 1.40 9.29
CA GLY A 170 10.42 0.64 10.08
C GLY A 170 9.82 0.11 11.40
N PHE A 171 8.93 0.86 12.03
CA PHE A 171 8.19 0.46 13.21
C PHE A 171 7.14 -0.60 12.85
N SER A 172 6.31 -0.33 11.86
CA SER A 172 5.28 -1.26 11.39
C SER A 172 5.87 -2.61 11.01
N ALA A 173 7.01 -2.63 10.31
CA ALA A 173 7.71 -3.86 9.93
C ALA A 173 8.31 -4.65 11.12
N LYS A 174 8.48 -4.05 12.30
CA LYS A 174 9.00 -4.70 13.50
C LYS A 174 7.92 -5.00 14.53
N SER A 175 6.79 -4.31 14.47
CA SER A 175 5.68 -4.53 15.38
C SER A 175 4.94 -5.81 15.00
N LYS A 176 4.34 -6.45 15.99
CA LYS A 176 3.43 -7.59 15.76
C LYS A 176 1.99 -7.12 15.50
N ILE A 177 1.77 -5.80 15.38
CA ILE A 177 0.45 -5.22 15.22
C ILE A 177 0.06 -5.27 13.74
N ASP A 178 -1.02 -5.96 13.45
CA ASP A 178 -1.66 -5.98 12.13
C ASP A 178 -2.76 -4.92 12.06
N ILE A 179 -2.36 -3.66 11.91
CA ILE A 179 -3.29 -2.53 11.82
C ILE A 179 -4.17 -2.61 10.57
N TYR A 180 -3.65 -3.10 9.47
CA TYR A 180 -4.40 -3.17 8.20
C TYR A 180 -5.45 -4.28 8.24
N GLY A 181 -5.13 -5.47 8.76
CA GLY A 181 -6.11 -6.53 8.99
C GLY A 181 -7.19 -6.11 9.97
N LEU A 182 -6.84 -5.36 11.03
CA LEU A 182 -7.80 -4.77 11.97
C LEU A 182 -8.75 -3.80 11.25
N GLU A 183 -8.25 -2.91 10.41
CA GLU A 183 -9.05 -1.95 9.65
C GLU A 183 -9.96 -2.65 8.65
N GLU A 184 -9.47 -3.59 7.88
CA GLU A 184 -10.26 -4.36 6.92
C GLU A 184 -11.41 -5.08 7.61
N TYR A 185 -11.12 -5.76 8.72
CA TYR A 185 -12.13 -6.41 9.52
C TYR A 185 -13.13 -5.39 10.09
N GLY A 186 -12.66 -4.31 10.69
CA GLY A 186 -13.48 -3.28 11.32
C GLY A 186 -14.43 -2.61 10.34
N PHE A 187 -13.96 -2.22 9.15
CA PHE A 187 -14.82 -1.67 8.10
C PHE A 187 -15.86 -2.68 7.60
N SER A 188 -15.47 -3.95 7.45
CA SER A 188 -16.42 -5.02 7.08
C SER A 188 -17.47 -5.23 8.18
N PHE A 189 -17.07 -5.18 9.44
CA PHE A 189 -17.95 -5.36 10.59
C PHE A 189 -18.96 -4.20 10.72
N LEU A 190 -18.49 -2.96 10.64
CA LEU A 190 -19.34 -1.76 10.61
C LEU A 190 -20.36 -1.84 9.46
N SER A 191 -19.90 -2.16 8.25
CA SER A 191 -20.78 -2.25 7.07
C SER A 191 -21.89 -3.28 7.21
N LYS A 192 -21.66 -4.36 7.97
CA LYS A 192 -22.62 -5.43 8.17
C LYS A 192 -23.55 -5.23 9.34
N LYS A 193 -23.08 -4.56 10.40
CA LYS A 193 -23.76 -4.48 11.69
C LYS A 193 -24.44 -3.15 11.96
N LEU A 194 -23.91 -2.07 11.39
CA LEU A 194 -24.45 -0.73 11.62
C LEU A 194 -25.85 -0.59 11.02
N ALA A 195 -26.74 0.07 11.72
CA ALA A 195 -28.11 0.30 11.25
C ALA A 195 -28.12 1.21 10.01
N LYS A 196 -28.90 0.83 8.98
CA LYS A 196 -28.92 1.52 7.68
C LYS A 196 -29.45 2.97 7.72
N ASN A 197 -30.09 3.37 8.81
CA ASN A 197 -30.61 4.72 9.04
C ASN A 197 -29.58 5.65 9.69
N LEU A 198 -28.38 5.18 10.03
CA LEU A 198 -27.28 5.99 10.53
C LEU A 198 -26.46 6.52 9.37
N PHE A 199 -26.97 7.55 8.69
CA PHE A 199 -26.35 8.10 7.49
C PHE A 199 -25.00 8.76 7.73
N TYR A 200 -24.79 9.37 8.90
CA TYR A 200 -23.55 10.08 9.24
C TYR A 200 -22.48 9.12 9.77
N HIS A 201 -22.81 8.25 10.73
CA HIS A 201 -21.89 7.34 11.41
C HIS A 201 -21.58 6.04 10.64
N GLY A 202 -21.51 6.11 9.32
CA GLY A 202 -21.22 4.96 8.47
C GLY A 202 -19.72 4.72 8.24
N PRO A 203 -19.33 3.60 7.65
CA PRO A 203 -17.94 3.29 7.33
C PRO A 203 -17.24 4.37 6.50
N HIS A 204 -17.98 5.17 5.72
CA HIS A 204 -17.47 6.32 4.98
C HIS A 204 -16.96 7.41 5.91
N HIS A 205 -17.74 7.76 6.97
CA HIS A 205 -17.34 8.75 7.98
C HIS A 205 -16.07 8.30 8.69
N THR A 206 -16.03 7.08 9.22
CA THR A 206 -14.84 6.53 9.88
C THR A 206 -13.61 6.61 8.97
N LYS A 207 -13.79 6.39 7.66
CA LYS A 207 -12.72 6.49 6.68
C LYS A 207 -12.24 7.92 6.44
N ASP A 208 -13.17 8.89 6.44
CA ASP A 208 -12.83 10.29 6.28
C ASP A 208 -12.10 10.82 7.51
N VAL A 209 -12.54 10.41 8.72
CA VAL A 209 -11.83 10.71 9.98
C VAL A 209 -10.43 10.12 9.98
N LEU A 210 -10.26 8.86 9.53
CA LEU A 210 -8.96 8.22 9.43
C LEU A 210 -8.01 9.01 8.52
N ASN A 211 -8.47 9.39 7.33
CA ASN A 211 -7.68 10.21 6.40
C ASN A 211 -7.29 11.57 6.98
N ALA A 212 -8.17 12.19 7.78
CA ALA A 212 -7.88 13.46 8.44
C ALA A 212 -6.83 13.30 9.56
N VAL A 213 -6.99 12.26 10.38
CA VAL A 213 -6.05 11.94 11.48
C VAL A 213 -4.66 11.61 10.94
N GLU A 214 -4.55 10.90 9.84
CA GLU A 214 -3.27 10.61 9.20
C GLU A 214 -2.50 11.89 8.85
N LYS A 215 -3.18 12.88 8.27
CA LYS A 215 -2.55 14.17 7.93
C LYS A 215 -2.17 14.99 9.17
N ILE A 216 -3.04 14.99 10.17
CA ILE A 216 -2.77 15.71 11.43
C ILE A 216 -1.57 15.08 12.15
N ALA A 217 -1.59 13.76 12.33
CA ALA A 217 -0.52 13.02 13.01
C ALA A 217 0.86 13.23 12.34
N PHE A 218 0.86 13.27 11.01
CA PHE A 218 2.08 13.59 10.27
C PHE A 218 2.58 15.01 10.55
N ASN A 219 1.70 16.02 10.50
CA ASN A 219 2.06 17.42 10.75
C ASN A 219 2.54 17.65 12.19
N GLU A 220 1.92 16.99 13.16
CA GLU A 220 2.26 17.04 14.58
C GLU A 220 3.46 16.14 14.94
N LYS A 221 4.03 15.42 13.97
CA LYS A 221 5.16 14.50 14.15
C LYS A 221 4.92 13.45 15.24
N VAL A 222 3.70 12.97 15.33
CA VAL A 222 3.30 11.89 16.26
C VAL A 222 4.20 10.67 16.03
N SER A 223 4.62 10.00 17.10
CA SER A 223 5.48 8.80 16.95
C SER A 223 4.77 7.69 16.16
N PRO A 224 5.53 6.81 15.49
CA PRO A 224 4.95 5.69 14.74
C PRO A 224 4.03 4.79 15.58
N GLU A 225 4.34 4.56 16.85
CA GLU A 225 3.49 3.80 17.77
C GLU A 225 2.19 4.54 18.06
N GLU A 226 2.27 5.81 18.45
CA GLU A 226 1.09 6.64 18.71
C GLU A 226 0.20 6.78 17.48
N PHE A 227 0.80 6.86 16.28
CA PHE A 227 0.05 6.88 15.03
C PHE A 227 -0.78 5.61 14.82
N ILE A 228 -0.23 4.43 15.09
CA ILE A 228 -0.96 3.16 15.02
C ILE A 228 -2.10 3.13 16.07
N LEU A 229 -1.86 3.63 17.29
CA LEU A 229 -2.89 3.73 18.32
C LEU A 229 -4.01 4.68 17.92
N LEU A 230 -3.68 5.83 17.34
CA LEU A 230 -4.66 6.78 16.81
C LEU A 230 -5.52 6.17 15.70
N ARG A 231 -4.93 5.41 14.78
CA ARG A 231 -5.68 4.71 13.75
C ARG A 231 -6.67 3.71 14.35
N ALA A 232 -6.23 2.95 15.36
CA ALA A 232 -7.10 2.03 16.07
C ALA A 232 -8.23 2.76 16.79
N ALA A 233 -7.96 3.87 17.50
CA ALA A 233 -8.97 4.68 18.18
C ALA A 233 -10.02 5.21 17.19
N VAL A 234 -9.57 5.73 16.04
CA VAL A 234 -10.49 6.17 14.96
C VAL A 234 -11.36 5.04 14.45
N LEU A 235 -10.82 3.82 14.34
CA LEU A 235 -11.65 2.70 13.88
C LEU A 235 -12.80 2.41 14.85
N PHE A 236 -12.56 2.46 16.16
CA PHE A 236 -13.54 2.06 17.17
C PHE A 236 -14.44 3.19 17.66
N HIS A 237 -14.19 4.46 17.30
CA HIS A 237 -14.96 5.60 17.85
C HIS A 237 -16.47 5.51 17.57
N ASP A 238 -16.87 4.91 16.47
CA ASP A 238 -18.28 4.75 16.06
C ASP A 238 -18.83 3.32 16.26
N PHE A 239 -18.04 2.39 16.81
CA PHE A 239 -18.48 1.00 16.97
C PHE A 239 -19.67 0.86 17.93
N GLY A 240 -19.76 1.73 18.91
CA GLY A 240 -20.85 1.71 19.89
C GLY A 240 -22.23 1.95 19.27
N TYR A 241 -22.31 2.66 18.15
CA TYR A 241 -23.57 2.84 17.41
C TYR A 241 -24.17 1.54 16.84
N ILE A 242 -23.43 0.44 16.85
CA ILE A 242 -23.93 -0.88 16.46
C ILE A 242 -25.01 -1.33 17.45
N ASP A 243 -24.82 -1.07 18.74
CA ASP A 243 -25.69 -1.57 19.81
C ASP A 243 -26.66 -0.50 20.33
N LYS A 244 -26.21 0.73 20.50
CA LYS A 244 -27.09 1.82 20.94
C LYS A 244 -26.56 3.21 20.57
N TYR A 245 -27.49 4.19 20.54
CA TYR A 245 -27.17 5.56 20.15
C TYR A 245 -26.59 6.38 21.34
N LEU A 246 -27.16 6.22 22.54
CA LEU A 246 -26.68 6.90 23.74
C LEU A 246 -25.62 6.06 24.46
N ASP A 247 -24.62 6.72 25.05
CA ASP A 247 -23.46 6.08 25.70
C ASP A 247 -22.70 5.08 24.80
N ASN A 248 -22.68 5.34 23.50
CA ASN A 248 -22.02 4.52 22.50
C ASN A 248 -20.50 4.45 22.70
N GLU A 249 -19.88 5.47 23.25
CA GLU A 249 -18.43 5.54 23.50
C GLU A 249 -17.94 4.40 24.39
N THR A 250 -18.65 4.10 25.50
CA THR A 250 -18.31 2.99 26.40
C THR A 250 -18.33 1.65 25.69
N ILE A 251 -19.30 1.45 24.79
CA ILE A 251 -19.44 0.21 23.99
C ILE A 251 -18.31 0.14 22.95
N GLY A 252 -17.93 1.26 22.33
CA GLY A 252 -16.78 1.34 21.44
C GLY A 252 -15.49 0.87 22.13
N VAL A 253 -15.28 1.28 23.39
CA VAL A 253 -14.15 0.81 24.22
C VAL A 253 -14.19 -0.71 24.47
N ASP A 254 -15.38 -1.28 24.74
CA ASP A 254 -15.52 -2.72 24.96
C ASP A 254 -15.18 -3.50 23.66
N TYR A 255 -15.65 -3.02 22.50
CA TYR A 255 -15.23 -3.58 21.21
C TYR A 255 -13.70 -3.49 21.02
N ALA A 256 -13.09 -2.36 21.31
CA ALA A 256 -11.64 -2.19 21.20
C ALA A 256 -10.89 -3.20 22.09
N ARG A 257 -11.31 -3.39 23.34
CA ARG A 257 -10.73 -4.37 24.27
C ARG A 257 -10.82 -5.80 23.78
N ASP A 258 -11.91 -6.15 23.09
CA ASP A 258 -12.13 -7.49 22.56
C ASP A 258 -11.33 -7.78 21.27
N PHE A 259 -11.16 -6.75 20.44
CA PHE A 259 -10.58 -6.94 19.12
C PHE A 259 -9.07 -6.67 19.06
N LEU A 260 -8.59 -5.60 19.69
CA LEU A 260 -7.19 -5.18 19.59
C LEU A 260 -6.17 -6.28 19.91
N PRO A 261 -6.36 -7.12 20.97
CA PRO A 261 -5.41 -8.19 21.29
C PRO A 261 -5.27 -9.22 20.16
N LYS A 262 -6.33 -9.46 19.38
CA LYS A 262 -6.34 -10.41 18.26
C LYS A 262 -5.46 -9.96 17.10
N TYR A 263 -5.17 -8.66 17.04
CA TYR A 263 -4.33 -8.02 16.03
C TYR A 263 -2.96 -7.57 16.57
N GLY A 264 -2.51 -8.18 17.66
CA GLY A 264 -1.16 -8.02 18.18
C GLY A 264 -0.92 -6.85 19.13
N PHE A 265 -1.97 -6.11 19.53
CA PHE A 265 -1.86 -5.05 20.54
C PHE A 265 -1.67 -5.66 21.93
N ASN A 266 -0.70 -5.16 22.68
CA ASN A 266 -0.52 -5.53 24.09
C ASN A 266 -1.46 -4.73 25.00
N LEU A 267 -1.58 -5.17 26.28
CA LEU A 267 -2.51 -4.56 27.24
C LEU A 267 -2.26 -3.06 27.45
N SER A 268 -1.00 -2.62 27.45
CA SER A 268 -0.67 -1.20 27.60
C SER A 268 -1.18 -0.38 26.40
N GLN A 269 -1.09 -0.92 25.20
CA GLN A 269 -1.58 -0.30 23.98
C GLN A 269 -3.11 -0.27 23.91
N VAL A 270 -3.77 -1.37 24.31
CA VAL A 270 -5.23 -1.44 24.42
C VAL A 270 -5.78 -0.38 25.35
N ASN A 271 -5.11 -0.12 26.48
CA ASN A 271 -5.53 0.88 27.44
C ASN A 271 -5.30 2.34 26.98
N LYS A 272 -4.55 2.56 25.91
CA LYS A 272 -4.33 3.89 25.34
C LYS A 272 -5.28 4.20 24.18
N VAL A 273 -5.84 3.18 23.56
CA VAL A 273 -6.88 3.29 22.53
C VAL A 273 -8.24 3.48 23.18
#